data_743ecbbbb39fe20f81faaa210f505eaa
#
_entry.id   743ecbbbb39fe20f81faaa210f505eaa
#
_cell.length_a   1.000
_cell.length_b   1.000
_cell.length_c   1.000
_cell.angle_alpha   90.00
_cell.angle_beta   90.00
_cell.angle_gamma   90.00
#
_symmetry.space_group_name_H-M   'P 1'
#
loop_
_entity.id
_entity.type
_entity.pdbx_description
1 polymer ?
#
loop_
_entity_poly.entity_id
_entity_poly.type
_entity_poly.pdbx_seq_one_letter_code
_entity_poly.pdbx_strand_id
1 'polypeptide(L)'
;VFIKFMKFQSLVLLSVILNSCAGYELGGSKPPSLAGVERISVSMLENGTLHPRAEAIATSAVTAALVQNGTYRLSELDRADAVLEGQVTSIDHGALRGSRRDALTAEELTNTVRIDWLLKDARDPTRLLASGTSMGQSSFFVDSNLQLARHNALPDAFDRAAQNLILKLSSGY
;
A
#
# COMPACT_ATOMS: atom_id res chain seq x y z
N VAL A 1 -23.67 -48.23 -28.26
CA VAL A 1 -23.87 -46.85 -28.74
C VAL A 1 -24.10 -45.89 -27.53
N PHE A 2 -24.91 -46.26 -26.55
CA PHE A 2 -25.26 -45.44 -25.38
C PHE A 2 -24.06 -45.06 -24.49
N ILE A 3 -23.16 -45.99 -24.27
CA ILE A 3 -21.96 -45.77 -23.41
C ILE A 3 -20.95 -44.80 -24.03
N LYS A 4 -20.82 -44.78 -25.37
CA LYS A 4 -19.96 -43.81 -26.08
C LYS A 4 -20.55 -42.40 -26.03
N PHE A 5 -21.87 -42.27 -26.08
CA PHE A 5 -22.55 -40.98 -26.00
C PHE A 5 -22.43 -40.35 -24.60
N MET A 6 -22.58 -41.15 -23.55
CA MET A 6 -22.36 -40.71 -22.15
C MET A 6 -20.94 -40.26 -21.88
N LYS A 7 -19.92 -40.95 -22.41
CA LYS A 7 -18.52 -40.55 -22.26
C LYS A 7 -18.20 -39.26 -23.01
N PHE A 8 -18.84 -39.05 -24.17
CA PHE A 8 -18.67 -37.81 -24.95
C PHE A 8 -19.29 -36.61 -24.24
N GLN A 9 -20.48 -36.76 -23.65
CA GLN A 9 -21.13 -35.71 -22.85
C GLN A 9 -20.33 -35.36 -21.59
N SER A 10 -19.74 -36.35 -20.91
CA SER A 10 -18.91 -36.13 -19.75
C SER A 10 -17.61 -35.37 -20.10
N LEU A 11 -17.01 -35.64 -21.27
CA LEU A 11 -15.83 -34.96 -21.76
C LEU A 11 -16.09 -33.49 -22.12
N VAL A 12 -17.26 -33.20 -22.72
CA VAL A 12 -17.68 -31.84 -23.05
C VAL A 12 -17.97 -31.02 -21.79
N LEU A 13 -18.63 -31.64 -20.79
CA LEU A 13 -18.91 -30.97 -19.51
C LEU A 13 -17.62 -30.64 -18.75
N LEU A 14 -16.63 -31.53 -18.77
CA LEU A 14 -15.32 -31.32 -18.15
C LEU A 14 -14.53 -30.18 -18.85
N SER A 15 -14.64 -30.06 -20.16
CA SER A 15 -14.02 -28.99 -20.95
C SER A 15 -14.56 -27.60 -20.64
N VAL A 16 -15.86 -27.49 -20.31
CA VAL A 16 -16.52 -26.21 -19.97
C VAL A 16 -16.08 -25.73 -18.58
N ILE A 17 -15.83 -26.65 -17.65
CA ILE A 17 -15.40 -26.31 -16.27
C ILE A 17 -13.95 -25.78 -16.26
N LEU A 18 -13.10 -26.24 -17.15
CA LEU A 18 -11.70 -25.82 -17.24
C LEU A 18 -11.50 -24.40 -17.80
N ASN A 19 -12.49 -23.82 -18.46
CA ASN A 19 -12.41 -22.45 -18.99
C ASN A 19 -12.90 -21.37 -18.00
N SER A 20 -13.34 -21.74 -16.79
CA SER A 20 -13.88 -20.80 -15.79
C SER A 20 -12.81 -19.99 -15.02
N CYS A 21 -11.52 -20.24 -15.21
CA CYS A 21 -10.44 -19.54 -14.48
C CYS A 21 -9.74 -18.43 -15.29
N ALA A 22 -10.26 -18.01 -16.44
CA ALA A 22 -9.59 -17.06 -17.34
C ALA A 22 -9.88 -15.57 -17.06
N GLY A 23 -10.30 -15.20 -15.86
CA GLY A 23 -10.67 -13.82 -15.50
C GLY A 23 -9.81 -13.14 -14.46
N TYR A 24 -8.68 -13.71 -14.03
CA TYR A 24 -7.73 -13.00 -13.16
C TYR A 24 -6.68 -12.29 -14.02
N GLU A 25 -6.85 -11.01 -14.26
CA GLU A 25 -5.74 -10.15 -14.66
C GLU A 25 -4.80 -10.03 -13.45
N LEU A 26 -3.66 -10.72 -13.52
CA LEU A 26 -2.53 -10.52 -12.62
C LEU A 26 -1.91 -9.15 -12.94
N GLY A 27 -2.26 -8.15 -12.16
CA GLY A 27 -1.84 -6.76 -12.32
C GLY A 27 -3.07 -5.88 -12.48
N GLY A 28 -3.40 -5.06 -11.50
CA GLY A 28 -4.46 -4.07 -11.59
C GLY A 28 -4.29 -3.26 -12.89
N SER A 29 -5.37 -3.04 -13.62
CA SER A 29 -5.31 -2.16 -14.79
C SER A 29 -4.98 -0.76 -14.31
N LYS A 30 -3.82 -0.23 -14.73
CA LYS A 30 -3.43 1.15 -14.41
C LYS A 30 -4.59 2.10 -14.71
N PRO A 31 -4.82 3.11 -13.86
CA PRO A 31 -5.78 4.16 -14.17
C PRO A 31 -5.49 4.75 -15.54
N PRO A 32 -6.50 5.09 -16.36
CA PRO A 32 -6.28 5.67 -17.69
C PRO A 32 -5.41 6.92 -17.67
N SER A 33 -5.47 7.73 -16.60
CA SER A 33 -4.63 8.90 -16.37
C SER A 33 -3.15 8.58 -16.21
N LEU A 34 -2.81 7.36 -15.80
CA LEU A 34 -1.46 6.89 -15.55
C LEU A 34 -0.98 5.84 -16.57
N ALA A 35 -1.74 5.61 -17.66
CA ALA A 35 -1.42 4.60 -18.67
C ALA A 35 -0.02 4.79 -19.29
N GLY A 36 0.43 6.05 -19.44
CA GLY A 36 1.74 6.41 -19.98
C GLY A 36 2.88 6.44 -18.94
N VAL A 37 2.60 6.23 -17.66
CA VAL A 37 3.62 6.24 -16.59
C VAL A 37 4.16 4.84 -16.39
N GLU A 38 5.47 4.67 -16.58
CA GLU A 38 6.16 3.40 -16.31
C GLU A 38 7.17 3.52 -15.16
N ARG A 39 7.82 4.69 -15.05
CA ARG A 39 8.91 4.94 -14.10
C ARG A 39 8.52 6.08 -13.18
N ILE A 40 8.62 5.83 -11.88
CA ILE A 40 8.33 6.81 -10.84
C ILE A 40 9.61 7.06 -10.03
N SER A 41 9.93 8.34 -9.86
CA SER A 41 10.90 8.80 -8.87
C SER A 41 10.18 9.13 -7.57
N VAL A 42 10.70 8.70 -6.44
CA VAL A 42 10.15 9.02 -5.12
C VAL A 42 11.04 10.07 -4.48
N SER A 43 10.48 11.27 -4.29
CA SER A 43 11.15 12.32 -3.52
C SER A 43 11.14 11.97 -2.03
N MET A 44 12.11 12.50 -1.27
CA MET A 44 12.03 12.41 0.19
C MET A 44 10.72 13.06 0.65
N LEU A 45 9.90 12.31 1.39
CA LEU A 45 8.65 12.82 1.93
C LEU A 45 8.93 13.89 2.99
N GLU A 46 8.03 14.84 3.11
CA GLU A 46 8.10 15.86 4.15
C GLU A 46 7.56 15.31 5.49
N ASN A 47 8.05 15.87 6.58
CA ASN A 47 7.60 15.52 7.93
C ASN A 47 6.78 16.69 8.51
N GLY A 48 5.47 16.55 8.51
CA GLY A 48 4.52 17.46 9.15
C GLY A 48 4.24 17.12 10.62
N THR A 49 4.98 16.16 11.22
CA THR A 49 4.75 15.68 12.58
C THR A 49 5.92 16.03 13.51
N LEU A 50 5.72 15.80 14.81
CA LEU A 50 6.80 15.96 15.80
C LEU A 50 7.66 14.69 15.95
N HIS A 51 7.35 13.62 15.22
CA HIS A 51 8.09 12.37 15.31
C HIS A 51 9.42 12.50 14.53
N PRO A 52 10.57 12.35 15.19
CA PRO A 52 11.86 12.49 14.50
C PRO A 52 12.05 11.37 13.46
N ARG A 53 12.57 11.73 12.29
CA ARG A 53 12.88 10.83 11.17
C ARG A 53 11.67 10.17 10.50
N ALA A 54 10.45 10.68 10.73
CA ALA A 54 9.24 10.15 10.08
C ALA A 54 9.34 10.22 8.54
N GLU A 55 9.98 11.27 8.00
CA GLU A 55 10.26 11.44 6.56
C GLU A 55 11.10 10.30 5.99
N ALA A 56 12.14 9.89 6.70
CA ALA A 56 13.04 8.83 6.24
C ALA A 56 12.34 7.45 6.28
N ILE A 57 11.58 7.16 7.34
CA ILE A 57 10.82 5.92 7.49
C ILE A 57 9.75 5.84 6.39
N ALA A 58 8.98 6.91 6.19
CA ALA A 58 7.94 6.98 5.17
C ALA A 58 8.50 6.80 3.76
N THR A 59 9.60 7.50 3.42
CA THR A 59 10.23 7.41 2.10
C THR A 59 10.73 5.99 1.83
N SER A 60 11.36 5.37 2.82
CA SER A 60 11.83 3.98 2.72
C SER A 60 10.65 3.01 2.49
N ALA A 61 9.57 3.14 3.27
CA ALA A 61 8.38 2.31 3.15
C ALA A 61 7.71 2.46 1.77
N VAL A 62 7.54 3.71 1.28
CA VAL A 62 6.93 3.98 -0.04
C VAL A 62 7.80 3.42 -1.16
N THR A 63 9.11 3.59 -1.08
CA THR A 63 10.05 3.05 -2.07
C THR A 63 10.01 1.52 -2.09
N ALA A 64 10.00 0.88 -0.94
CA ALA A 64 9.89 -0.58 -0.82
C ALA A 64 8.55 -1.10 -1.38
N ALA A 65 7.43 -0.45 -1.03
CA ALA A 65 6.12 -0.82 -1.52
C ALA A 65 6.00 -0.66 -3.05
N LEU A 66 6.59 0.40 -3.64
CA LEU A 66 6.63 0.61 -5.08
C LEU A 66 7.37 -0.53 -5.80
N VAL A 67 8.53 -0.90 -5.28
CA VAL A 67 9.34 -2.00 -5.86
C VAL A 67 8.63 -3.35 -5.71
N GLN A 68 8.00 -3.62 -4.56
CA GLN A 68 7.28 -4.86 -4.31
C GLN A 68 6.02 -5.02 -5.18
N ASN A 69 5.29 -3.93 -5.42
CA ASN A 69 4.09 -3.95 -6.24
C ASN A 69 4.38 -4.24 -7.72
N GLY A 70 5.50 -3.74 -8.25
CA GLY A 70 5.99 -4.03 -9.59
C GLY A 70 5.19 -3.41 -10.75
N THR A 71 4.09 -2.69 -10.50
CA THR A 71 3.31 -2.01 -11.55
C THR A 71 4.10 -0.87 -12.18
N TYR A 72 4.89 -0.19 -11.37
CA TYR A 72 5.79 0.88 -11.79
C TYR A 72 7.23 0.53 -11.41
N ARG A 73 8.18 1.06 -12.15
CA ARG A 73 9.62 0.89 -11.87
C ARG A 73 10.12 2.11 -11.10
N LEU A 74 10.88 1.87 -10.04
CA LEU A 74 11.62 2.94 -9.37
C LEU A 74 12.72 3.47 -10.30
N SER A 75 12.88 4.78 -10.35
CA SER A 75 13.85 5.45 -11.21
C SER A 75 14.41 6.71 -10.56
N GLU A 76 15.58 7.12 -10.97
CA GLU A 76 16.11 8.45 -10.70
C GLU A 76 15.28 9.51 -11.42
N LEU A 77 15.31 10.75 -10.92
CA LEU A 77 14.49 11.85 -11.40
C LEU A 77 14.69 12.15 -12.91
N ASP A 78 15.91 12.04 -13.40
CA ASP A 78 16.30 12.31 -14.81
C ASP A 78 15.68 11.34 -15.81
N ARG A 79 15.26 10.16 -15.35
CA ARG A 79 14.67 9.08 -16.17
C ARG A 79 13.24 8.76 -15.81
N ALA A 80 12.67 9.47 -14.84
CA ALA A 80 11.31 9.25 -14.39
C ALA A 80 10.29 9.83 -15.39
N ASP A 81 9.14 9.19 -15.47
CA ASP A 81 7.97 9.71 -16.19
C ASP A 81 7.09 10.54 -15.24
N ALA A 82 7.13 10.22 -13.94
CA ALA A 82 6.42 10.94 -12.90
C ALA A 82 7.22 10.98 -11.58
N VAL A 83 6.93 11.98 -10.75
CA VAL A 83 7.55 12.19 -9.45
C VAL A 83 6.48 12.06 -8.37
N LEU A 84 6.72 11.18 -7.41
CA LEU A 84 5.89 11.02 -6.23
C LEU A 84 6.45 11.90 -5.11
N GLU A 85 5.68 12.86 -4.69
CA GLU A 85 5.92 13.72 -3.53
C GLU A 85 4.89 13.42 -2.45
N GLY A 86 5.20 13.67 -1.19
CA GLY A 86 4.24 13.47 -0.12
C GLY A 86 4.70 14.05 1.21
N GLN A 87 3.76 14.06 2.15
CA GLN A 87 3.99 14.54 3.49
C GLN A 87 3.36 13.58 4.51
N VAL A 88 4.08 13.26 5.57
CA VAL A 88 3.50 12.62 6.75
C VAL A 88 2.75 13.69 7.54
N THR A 89 1.42 13.63 7.55
CA THR A 89 0.57 14.68 8.13
C THR A 89 0.16 14.37 9.57
N SER A 90 0.03 13.10 9.95
CA SER A 90 -0.19 12.72 11.35
C SER A 90 0.37 11.36 11.70
N ILE A 91 0.72 11.21 12.98
CA ILE A 91 1.03 9.96 13.65
C ILE A 91 0.25 9.96 14.95
N ASP A 92 -0.85 9.20 14.98
CA ASP A 92 -1.76 9.15 16.08
C ASP A 92 -1.62 7.84 16.86
N HIS A 93 -1.77 7.92 18.17
CA HIS A 93 -1.72 6.77 19.06
C HIS A 93 -3.09 6.59 19.70
N GLY A 94 -3.64 5.38 19.58
CA GLY A 94 -4.93 5.03 20.13
C GLY A 94 -4.91 3.76 20.98
N ALA A 95 -5.96 3.56 21.78
CA ALA A 95 -6.20 2.30 22.47
C ALA A 95 -7.20 1.47 21.66
N LEU A 96 -6.83 0.24 21.31
CA LEU A 96 -7.74 -0.68 20.60
C LEU A 96 -8.73 -1.32 21.56
N ARG A 97 -8.30 -1.62 22.79
CA ARG A 97 -9.12 -2.15 23.88
C ARG A 97 -8.61 -1.64 25.21
N GLY A 98 -9.47 -0.94 25.94
CA GLY A 98 -9.25 -0.63 27.34
C GLY A 98 -9.71 -1.82 28.19
N SER A 99 -8.81 -2.47 28.91
CA SER A 99 -9.17 -3.42 29.96
C SER A 99 -9.75 -2.66 31.16
N ARG A 100 -11.06 -2.72 31.33
CA ARG A 100 -11.73 -2.09 32.49
C ARG A 100 -11.72 -2.95 33.76
N ARG A 101 -11.20 -4.18 33.74
CA ARG A 101 -11.45 -5.12 34.87
C ARG A 101 -10.31 -6.03 35.26
N ASP A 102 -9.16 -6.04 34.58
CA ASP A 102 -8.12 -6.99 34.96
C ASP A 102 -6.73 -6.37 34.79
N ALA A 103 -6.02 -6.18 35.92
CA ALA A 103 -4.68 -5.59 35.96
C ALA A 103 -3.59 -6.51 35.35
N LEU A 104 -3.98 -7.65 34.81
CA LEU A 104 -3.10 -8.64 34.17
C LEU A 104 -3.29 -8.74 32.65
N THR A 105 -4.24 -7.99 32.07
CA THR A 105 -4.47 -8.02 30.61
C THR A 105 -3.60 -6.97 29.94
N ALA A 106 -2.73 -7.40 29.04
CA ALA A 106 -1.93 -6.52 28.20
C ALA A 106 -2.84 -5.56 27.43
N GLU A 107 -2.63 -4.26 27.56
CA GLU A 107 -3.35 -3.23 26.82
C GLU A 107 -2.84 -3.21 25.38
N GLU A 108 -3.73 -3.40 24.41
CA GLU A 108 -3.39 -3.33 23.01
C GLU A 108 -3.57 -1.88 22.53
N LEU A 109 -2.50 -1.28 22.05
CA LEU A 109 -2.47 0.07 21.50
C LEU A 109 -2.24 0.04 19.99
N THR A 110 -2.55 1.15 19.34
CA THR A 110 -2.37 1.33 17.90
C THR A 110 -1.55 2.56 17.58
N ASN A 111 -0.75 2.47 16.52
CA ASN A 111 -0.19 3.59 15.79
C ASN A 111 -0.98 3.74 14.49
N THR A 112 -1.46 4.94 14.19
CA THR A 112 -2.09 5.27 12.91
C THR A 112 -1.28 6.37 12.24
N VAL A 113 -0.81 6.10 11.02
CA VAL A 113 -0.03 7.03 10.21
C VAL A 113 -0.89 7.51 9.04
N ARG A 114 -0.81 8.79 8.72
CA ARG A 114 -1.42 9.41 7.55
C ARG A 114 -0.35 10.03 6.67
N ILE A 115 -0.41 9.73 5.37
CA ILE A 115 0.46 10.29 4.34
C ILE A 115 -0.43 10.93 3.28
N ASP A 116 -0.28 12.22 3.05
CA ASP A 116 -0.84 12.91 1.90
C ASP A 116 0.20 12.91 0.80
N TRP A 117 -0.22 12.64 -0.45
CA TRP A 117 0.69 12.42 -1.55
C TRP A 117 0.18 13.02 -2.86
N LEU A 118 1.13 13.38 -3.72
CA LEU A 118 0.92 13.93 -5.05
C LEU A 118 1.82 13.20 -6.04
N LEU A 119 1.28 12.81 -7.20
CA LEU A 119 2.04 12.32 -8.33
C LEU A 119 2.03 13.38 -9.44
N LYS A 120 3.18 13.91 -9.77
CA LYS A 120 3.36 14.96 -10.79
C LYS A 120 4.07 14.41 -12.02
N ASP A 121 3.81 15.00 -13.17
CA ASP A 121 4.58 14.73 -14.39
C ASP A 121 6.04 15.17 -14.21
N ALA A 122 6.99 14.31 -14.53
CA ALA A 122 8.42 14.62 -14.36
C ALA A 122 8.92 15.72 -15.31
N ARG A 123 8.26 15.91 -16.45
CA ARG A 123 8.62 16.92 -17.46
C ARG A 123 7.90 18.25 -17.23
N ASP A 124 6.72 18.19 -16.63
CA ASP A 124 5.92 19.36 -16.28
C ASP A 124 5.45 19.24 -14.80
N PRO A 125 6.24 19.77 -13.85
CA PRO A 125 5.90 19.70 -12.42
C PRO A 125 4.61 20.42 -12.03
N THR A 126 4.03 21.24 -12.91
CA THR A 126 2.73 21.89 -12.69
C THR A 126 1.57 20.95 -12.97
N ARG A 127 1.80 19.88 -13.74
CA ARG A 127 0.80 18.90 -14.11
C ARG A 127 0.66 17.84 -13.04
N LEU A 128 -0.45 17.88 -12.33
CA LEU A 128 -0.84 16.86 -11.36
C LEU A 128 -1.46 15.66 -12.10
N LEU A 129 -0.90 14.45 -11.92
CA LEU A 129 -1.39 13.20 -12.52
C LEU A 129 -2.35 12.47 -11.57
N ALA A 130 -2.03 12.46 -10.28
CA ALA A 130 -2.87 11.86 -9.23
C ALA A 130 -2.52 12.48 -7.87
N SER A 131 -3.46 12.38 -6.93
CA SER A 131 -3.24 12.80 -5.54
C SER A 131 -4.14 12.01 -4.61
N GLY A 132 -3.80 11.97 -3.34
CA GLY A 132 -4.64 11.33 -2.36
C GLY A 132 -4.04 11.29 -0.97
N THR A 133 -4.78 10.65 -0.08
CA THR A 133 -4.35 10.36 1.28
C THR A 133 -4.33 8.86 1.48
N SER A 134 -3.30 8.36 2.14
CA SER A 134 -3.17 6.96 2.52
C SER A 134 -2.93 6.83 4.01
N MET A 135 -3.49 5.81 4.62
CA MET A 135 -3.40 5.55 6.04
C MET A 135 -2.91 4.12 6.27
N GLY A 136 -2.12 3.95 7.31
CA GLY A 136 -1.71 2.64 7.79
C GLY A 136 -1.81 2.58 9.30
N GLN A 137 -2.10 1.39 9.81
CA GLN A 137 -2.26 1.17 11.23
C GLN A 137 -1.50 -0.09 11.65
N SER A 138 -0.74 0.00 12.74
CA SER A 138 -0.15 -1.14 13.42
C SER A 138 -0.68 -1.25 14.83
N SER A 139 -0.78 -2.47 15.37
CA SER A 139 -1.11 -2.69 16.78
C SER A 139 0.08 -3.28 17.52
N PHE A 140 0.15 -3.00 18.81
CA PHE A 140 1.20 -3.51 19.68
C PHE A 140 0.70 -3.62 21.13
N PHE A 141 1.25 -4.57 21.86
CA PHE A 141 0.95 -4.73 23.28
C PHE A 141 1.86 -3.84 24.13
N VAL A 142 1.27 -3.28 25.17
CA VAL A 142 2.05 -2.46 26.13
C VAL A 142 2.87 -3.41 26.99
N ASP A 143 4.18 -3.32 26.79
CA ASP A 143 5.17 -3.92 27.69
C ASP A 143 5.67 -2.86 28.68
N SER A 144 6.60 -3.24 29.55
CA SER A 144 7.23 -2.38 30.57
C SER A 144 7.78 -1.06 30.05
N ASN A 145 8.06 -0.95 28.72
CA ASN A 145 8.52 0.26 28.05
C ASN A 145 7.62 0.65 26.86
N LEU A 146 6.57 1.42 27.15
CA LEU A 146 5.62 1.91 26.17
C LEU A 146 6.27 2.68 24.99
N GLN A 147 7.28 3.51 25.27
CA GLN A 147 7.92 4.32 24.23
C GLN A 147 8.69 3.44 23.23
N LEU A 148 9.36 2.42 23.72
CA LEU A 148 10.06 1.47 22.87
C LEU A 148 9.07 0.63 22.05
N ALA A 149 7.98 0.18 22.65
CA ALA A 149 6.94 -0.56 21.94
C ALA A 149 6.31 0.27 20.80
N ARG A 150 5.98 1.54 21.05
CA ARG A 150 5.50 2.49 20.03
C ARG A 150 6.50 2.67 18.90
N HIS A 151 7.77 2.89 19.24
CA HIS A 151 8.83 3.10 18.28
C HIS A 151 9.01 1.87 17.36
N ASN A 152 9.00 0.68 17.94
CA ASN A 152 9.19 -0.57 17.20
C ASN A 152 8.01 -0.93 16.29
N ALA A 153 6.78 -0.53 16.64
CA ALA A 153 5.59 -0.79 15.86
C ALA A 153 5.31 0.26 14.76
N LEU A 154 5.99 1.40 14.80
CA LEU A 154 5.74 2.50 13.87
C LEU A 154 6.11 2.16 12.41
N PRO A 155 7.22 1.47 12.10
CA PRO A 155 7.54 1.07 10.72
C PRO A 155 6.45 0.24 10.06
N ASP A 156 5.80 -0.69 10.78
CA ASP A 156 4.69 -1.48 10.24
C ASP A 156 3.48 -0.62 9.84
N ALA A 157 3.18 0.45 10.61
CA ALA A 157 2.14 1.40 10.23
C ALA A 157 2.51 2.17 8.94
N PHE A 158 3.77 2.57 8.79
CA PHE A 158 4.26 3.20 7.57
C PHE A 158 4.21 2.25 6.37
N ASP A 159 4.61 0.99 6.54
CA ASP A 159 4.56 -0.01 5.47
C ASP A 159 3.13 -0.22 4.96
N ARG A 160 2.15 -0.30 5.86
CA ARG A 160 0.73 -0.41 5.49
C ARG A 160 0.21 0.86 4.79
N ALA A 161 0.60 2.05 5.25
CA ALA A 161 0.25 3.30 4.60
C ALA A 161 0.83 3.37 3.18
N ALA A 162 2.09 2.96 3.02
CA ALA A 162 2.79 2.90 1.75
C ALA A 162 2.16 1.89 0.78
N GLN A 163 1.83 0.69 1.25
CA GLN A 163 1.12 -0.31 0.45
C GLN A 163 -0.23 0.22 -0.05
N ASN A 164 -1.01 0.87 0.83
CA ASN A 164 -2.28 1.49 0.46
C ASN A 164 -2.10 2.63 -0.55
N LEU A 165 -1.01 3.42 -0.44
CA LEU A 165 -0.66 4.45 -1.41
C LEU A 165 -0.42 3.82 -2.79
N ILE A 166 0.46 2.83 -2.86
CA ILE A 166 0.83 2.18 -4.12
C ILE A 166 -0.36 1.44 -4.73
N LEU A 167 -1.21 0.80 -3.92
CA LEU A 167 -2.45 0.19 -4.42
C LEU A 167 -3.37 1.23 -5.08
N LYS A 168 -3.55 2.41 -4.49
CA LYS A 168 -4.33 3.49 -5.10
C LYS A 168 -3.74 3.96 -6.42
N LEU A 169 -2.41 4.07 -6.51
CA LEU A 169 -1.73 4.42 -7.75
C LEU A 169 -1.86 3.34 -8.83
N SER A 170 -1.84 2.06 -8.44
CA SER A 170 -1.84 0.95 -9.38
C SER A 170 -3.23 0.53 -9.85
N SER A 171 -4.27 0.76 -9.03
CA SER A 171 -5.64 0.30 -9.30
C SER A 171 -6.66 1.43 -9.42
N GLY A 172 -6.31 2.66 -9.05
CA GLY A 172 -7.18 3.83 -9.20
C GLY A 172 -8.33 3.93 -8.18
N TYR A 173 -8.22 3.23 -7.02
CA TYR A 173 -9.22 3.26 -5.95
C TYR A 173 -8.77 4.05 -4.73
#